data_b3972ca576a8e5794dd85806010cbab5
#
_entry.id   b3972ca576a8e5794dd85806010cbab5
#
_cell.length_a   1.000
_cell.length_b   1.000
_cell.length_c   1.000
_cell.angle_alpha   90.00
_cell.angle_beta   90.00
_cell.angle_gamma   90.00
#
_symmetry.space_group_name_H-M   'P 1'
#
loop_
_entity.id
_entity.type
_entity.pdbx_description
1 polymer ?
#
loop_
_entity_poly.entity_id
_entity_poly.type
_entity_poly.pdbx_seq_one_letter_code
_entity_poly.pdbx_strand_id
1 'polypeptide(L)'
;MSLAGGRHGKAMRILTKADICIHQVCLLEQCDFASSLDVLARNNVGMTAVWRPMLDAVGEKTARKMLDDSGVQAHALCALELLKGIEHGTQMLDIAASIGAKSVVAITGGFDANETTLEQARSNAMEMLAALLPIASSYNITIALEPLHPMVCGLRSVISSLREANAILDQLDPTDHIGIALDSYAVWWEPDLMAQITRAGSRIVNYHVADWLAETRDVRLDRGMPGDGIIALPALRDAVETTGFKGPVEIEIFSAHNWWLEDPQHLVDEILKRANKQF
;
A
#
# COMPACT_ATOMS: atom_id res chain seq x y z
N MET A 1 -17.67 -41.40 8.14
CA MET A 1 -16.40 -40.98 8.73
C MET A 1 -16.36 -39.45 8.69
N SER A 2 -16.52 -38.85 9.85
CA SER A 2 -16.59 -37.39 10.06
C SER A 2 -15.20 -36.79 9.97
N LEU A 3 -14.97 -35.86 9.01
CA LEU A 3 -13.78 -35.02 8.98
C LEU A 3 -14.13 -33.64 9.59
N ALA A 4 -14.36 -33.64 10.88
CA ALA A 4 -14.42 -32.42 11.67
C ALA A 4 -13.00 -32.09 12.18
N GLY A 5 -12.15 -31.57 11.31
CA GLY A 5 -10.92 -30.90 11.69
C GLY A 5 -11.23 -29.45 12.02
N GLY A 6 -11.60 -29.18 13.27
CA GLY A 6 -11.81 -27.82 13.76
C GLY A 6 -10.50 -27.03 13.70
N ARG A 7 -10.37 -26.12 12.71
CA ARG A 7 -9.40 -25.02 12.81
C ARG A 7 -9.92 -24.08 13.89
N HIS A 8 -9.28 -24.08 15.04
CA HIS A 8 -9.42 -23.00 16.00
C HIS A 8 -8.80 -21.75 15.36
N GLY A 9 -9.59 -21.05 14.56
CA GLY A 9 -9.20 -19.75 14.05
C GLY A 9 -8.98 -18.83 15.24
N LYS A 10 -7.79 -18.29 15.37
CA LYS A 10 -7.51 -17.19 16.30
C LYS A 10 -8.44 -16.04 15.90
N ALA A 11 -9.21 -15.49 16.84
CA ALA A 11 -10.10 -14.37 16.52
C ALA A 11 -9.28 -13.22 15.91
N MET A 12 -9.80 -12.61 14.83
CA MET A 12 -9.20 -11.43 14.25
C MET A 12 -8.96 -10.36 15.31
N ARG A 13 -7.87 -9.62 15.18
CA ARG A 13 -7.54 -8.49 16.04
C ARG A 13 -8.66 -7.44 15.95
N ILE A 14 -9.12 -6.94 17.10
CA ILE A 14 -10.01 -5.77 17.13
C ILE A 14 -9.15 -4.54 16.83
N LEU A 15 -9.44 -3.85 15.72
CA LEU A 15 -8.75 -2.64 15.33
C LEU A 15 -9.17 -1.47 16.22
N THR A 16 -8.17 -0.72 16.64
CA THR A 16 -8.29 0.59 17.25
C THR A 16 -7.83 1.67 16.27
N LYS A 17 -7.99 2.94 16.59
CA LYS A 17 -7.47 4.04 15.75
C LYS A 17 -5.94 3.97 15.57
N ALA A 18 -5.23 3.39 16.52
CA ALA A 18 -3.78 3.17 16.43
C ALA A 18 -3.39 2.07 15.43
N ASP A 19 -4.34 1.25 15.01
CA ASP A 19 -4.13 0.18 14.03
C ASP A 19 -4.54 0.59 12.60
N ILE A 20 -4.95 1.85 12.41
CA ILE A 20 -5.43 2.38 11.12
C ILE A 20 -4.45 3.43 10.61
N CYS A 21 -4.03 3.25 9.37
CA CYS A 21 -3.29 4.23 8.59
C CYS A 21 -4.20 4.71 7.44
N ILE A 22 -4.34 6.03 7.28
CA ILE A 22 -5.10 6.58 6.17
C ILE A 22 -4.14 7.24 5.20
N HIS A 23 -4.10 6.75 3.98
CA HIS A 23 -3.30 7.33 2.91
C HIS A 23 -3.75 8.77 2.61
N GLN A 24 -2.81 9.68 2.35
CA GLN A 24 -3.13 11.03 1.89
C GLN A 24 -3.93 11.04 0.58
N VAL A 25 -3.81 10.01 -0.25
CA VAL A 25 -4.60 9.88 -1.49
C VAL A 25 -6.11 9.81 -1.23
N CYS A 26 -6.55 9.38 -0.04
CA CYS A 26 -7.97 9.41 0.33
C CYS A 26 -8.52 10.83 0.40
N LEU A 27 -7.65 11.82 0.64
CA LEU A 27 -7.97 13.23 0.89
C LEU A 27 -7.42 14.16 -0.22
N LEU A 28 -6.95 13.60 -1.33
CA LEU A 28 -6.14 14.30 -2.34
C LEU A 28 -6.82 15.52 -2.95
N GLU A 29 -8.12 15.44 -3.23
CA GLU A 29 -8.86 16.53 -3.89
C GLU A 29 -9.49 17.54 -2.91
N GLN A 30 -9.57 17.18 -1.62
CA GLN A 30 -10.18 18.00 -0.59
C GLN A 30 -9.17 18.72 0.28
N CYS A 31 -7.95 18.21 0.39
CA CYS A 31 -6.94 18.66 1.33
C CYS A 31 -5.59 18.89 0.66
N ASP A 32 -4.86 19.88 1.14
CA ASP A 32 -3.40 19.96 0.98
C ASP A 32 -2.68 19.13 2.07
N PHE A 33 -1.35 19.18 2.07
CA PHE A 33 -0.55 18.41 3.02
C PHE A 33 -0.89 18.75 4.49
N ALA A 34 -1.02 20.03 4.82
CA ALA A 34 -1.29 20.47 6.20
C ALA A 34 -2.71 20.08 6.64
N SER A 35 -3.72 20.39 5.84
CA SER A 35 -5.12 20.10 6.17
C SER A 35 -5.42 18.61 6.20
N SER A 36 -4.71 17.78 5.41
CA SER A 36 -4.80 16.32 5.52
C SER A 36 -4.34 15.83 6.90
N LEU A 37 -3.22 16.35 7.42
CA LEU A 37 -2.74 16.00 8.76
C LEU A 37 -3.67 16.50 9.86
N ASP A 38 -4.23 17.70 9.71
CA ASP A 38 -5.18 18.28 10.68
C ASP A 38 -6.44 17.41 10.83
N VAL A 39 -6.99 16.92 9.72
CA VAL A 39 -8.16 16.02 9.74
C VAL A 39 -7.82 14.71 10.45
N LEU A 40 -6.65 14.12 10.17
CA LEU A 40 -6.22 12.89 10.83
C LEU A 40 -5.99 13.09 12.33
N ALA A 41 -5.26 14.13 12.71
CA ALA A 41 -4.95 14.43 14.11
C ALA A 41 -6.22 14.68 14.95
N ARG A 42 -7.18 15.45 14.44
CA ARG A 42 -8.47 15.70 15.11
C ARG A 42 -9.26 14.40 15.37
N ASN A 43 -9.09 13.40 14.50
CA ASN A 43 -9.74 12.10 14.65
C ASN A 43 -8.92 11.11 15.45
N ASN A 44 -7.76 11.49 15.98
CA ASN A 44 -6.79 10.62 16.65
C ASN A 44 -6.33 9.45 15.76
N VAL A 45 -6.20 9.68 14.47
CA VAL A 45 -5.52 8.78 13.53
C VAL A 45 -4.06 9.19 13.50
N GLY A 46 -3.20 8.36 14.06
CA GLY A 46 -1.79 8.69 14.29
C GLY A 46 -0.85 8.30 13.16
N MET A 47 -1.35 7.77 12.03
CA MET A 47 -0.51 7.30 10.92
C MET A 47 -1.10 7.67 9.56
N THR A 48 -0.21 8.03 8.63
CA THR A 48 -0.55 8.24 7.21
C THR A 48 0.52 7.63 6.31
N ALA A 49 0.12 7.15 5.13
CA ALA A 49 1.05 6.96 4.03
C ALA A 49 1.13 8.26 3.24
N VAL A 50 2.34 8.80 3.15
CA VAL A 50 2.60 10.10 2.53
C VAL A 50 2.56 9.97 1.03
N TRP A 51 1.77 10.84 0.37
CA TRP A 51 1.71 10.91 -1.08
C TRP A 51 2.76 11.89 -1.61
N ARG A 52 3.68 11.38 -2.43
CA ARG A 52 4.84 12.15 -2.93
C ARG A 52 4.48 13.52 -3.54
N PRO A 53 3.47 13.64 -4.41
CA PRO A 53 3.10 14.94 -4.98
C PRO A 53 2.64 15.98 -3.93
N MET A 54 1.97 15.56 -2.87
CA MET A 54 1.59 16.47 -1.78
C MET A 54 2.81 16.90 -0.96
N LEU A 55 3.77 16.00 -0.76
CA LEU A 55 5.04 16.33 -0.10
C LEU A 55 5.84 17.31 -0.94
N ASP A 56 5.94 17.10 -2.26
CA ASP A 56 6.68 17.99 -3.16
C ASP A 56 6.14 19.42 -3.15
N ALA A 57 4.82 19.59 -2.96
CA ALA A 57 4.19 20.92 -2.89
C ALA A 57 4.67 21.75 -1.69
N VAL A 58 5.09 21.10 -0.59
CA VAL A 58 5.54 21.81 0.63
C VAL A 58 7.05 21.66 0.88
N GLY A 59 7.68 20.67 0.28
CA GLY A 59 9.09 20.32 0.47
C GLY A 59 9.35 19.51 1.73
N GLU A 60 10.41 18.70 1.71
CA GLU A 60 10.72 17.67 2.71
C GLU A 60 10.82 18.21 4.15
N LYS A 61 11.59 19.30 4.34
CA LYS A 61 11.78 19.92 5.67
C LYS A 61 10.47 20.41 6.28
N THR A 62 9.62 21.00 5.43
CA THR A 62 8.32 21.50 5.85
C THR A 62 7.38 20.34 6.17
N ALA A 63 7.34 19.33 5.30
CA ALA A 63 6.55 18.11 5.50
C ALA A 63 6.93 17.42 6.83
N ARG A 64 8.23 17.24 7.08
CA ARG A 64 8.73 16.67 8.34
C ARG A 64 8.23 17.46 9.55
N LYS A 65 8.39 18.79 9.50
CA LYS A 65 7.91 19.66 10.60
C LYS A 65 6.41 19.53 10.82
N MET A 66 5.61 19.51 9.75
CA MET A 66 4.16 19.37 9.83
C MET A 66 3.75 18.02 10.44
N LEU A 67 4.43 16.92 10.07
CA LEU A 67 4.24 15.60 10.67
C LEU A 67 4.54 15.64 12.18
N ASP A 68 5.68 16.20 12.57
CA ASP A 68 6.07 16.31 13.99
C ASP A 68 5.07 17.18 14.79
N ASP A 69 4.66 18.33 14.25
CA ASP A 69 3.73 19.26 14.90
C ASP A 69 2.32 18.65 15.06
N SER A 70 1.86 17.86 14.08
CA SER A 70 0.53 17.22 14.12
C SER A 70 0.48 15.96 14.99
N GLY A 71 1.63 15.35 15.28
CA GLY A 71 1.74 14.03 15.91
C GLY A 71 1.34 12.86 15.01
N VAL A 72 1.09 13.10 13.71
CA VAL A 72 0.81 12.05 12.72
C VAL A 72 2.12 11.54 12.14
N GLN A 73 2.36 10.24 12.22
CA GLN A 73 3.57 9.62 11.73
C GLN A 73 3.44 9.21 10.25
N ALA A 74 4.50 9.45 9.47
CA ALA A 74 4.63 8.85 8.15
C ALA A 74 4.87 7.34 8.31
N HIS A 75 3.90 6.52 7.94
CA HIS A 75 4.05 5.05 7.95
C HIS A 75 4.79 4.58 6.71
N ALA A 76 4.39 5.06 5.55
CA ALA A 76 5.01 4.76 4.26
C ALA A 76 5.14 6.03 3.41
N LEU A 77 6.01 5.98 2.38
CA LEU A 77 6.06 6.95 1.28
C LEU A 77 5.60 6.24 -0.01
N CYS A 78 4.68 6.84 -0.76
CA CYS A 78 4.14 6.33 -2.02
C CYS A 78 4.33 7.31 -3.19
N ALA A 79 4.78 6.83 -4.34
CA ALA A 79 5.31 5.52 -4.64
C ALA A 79 6.65 5.65 -5.39
N LEU A 80 7.54 4.73 -5.13
CA LEU A 80 8.77 4.56 -5.90
C LEU A 80 8.43 3.79 -7.18
N GLU A 81 8.87 4.29 -8.34
CA GLU A 81 8.75 3.62 -9.63
C GLU A 81 10.12 3.06 -10.05
N LEU A 82 10.29 1.74 -9.97
CA LEU A 82 11.58 1.07 -10.17
C LEU A 82 12.19 1.36 -11.54
N LEU A 83 11.39 1.35 -12.60
CA LEU A 83 11.85 1.57 -13.97
C LEU A 83 12.29 3.03 -14.28
N LYS A 84 12.11 3.95 -13.33
CA LYS A 84 12.70 5.30 -13.40
C LYS A 84 14.19 5.33 -13.05
N GLY A 85 14.76 4.22 -12.62
CA GLY A 85 16.18 4.05 -12.40
C GLY A 85 16.67 4.33 -10.98
N ILE A 86 17.97 4.04 -10.79
CA ILE A 86 18.61 4.03 -9.47
C ILE A 86 18.61 5.40 -8.77
N GLU A 87 18.78 6.48 -9.52
CA GLU A 87 18.79 7.85 -8.97
C GLU A 87 17.43 8.20 -8.39
N HIS A 88 16.33 7.90 -9.12
CA HIS A 88 14.97 8.07 -8.61
C HIS A 88 14.72 7.24 -7.36
N GLY A 89 15.13 5.96 -7.38
CA GLY A 89 14.97 5.08 -6.23
C GLY A 89 15.74 5.57 -4.99
N THR A 90 17.00 6.00 -5.18
CA THR A 90 17.83 6.56 -4.11
C THR A 90 17.20 7.82 -3.51
N GLN A 91 16.70 8.73 -4.36
CA GLN A 91 16.00 9.93 -3.90
C GLN A 91 14.75 9.59 -3.08
N MET A 92 13.96 8.59 -3.51
CA MET A 92 12.76 8.17 -2.77
C MET A 92 13.10 7.60 -1.39
N LEU A 93 14.20 6.85 -1.28
CA LEU A 93 14.68 6.32 0.01
C LEU A 93 15.18 7.44 0.93
N ASP A 94 15.91 8.42 0.39
CA ASP A 94 16.39 9.59 1.14
C ASP A 94 15.22 10.41 1.71
N ILE A 95 14.20 10.69 0.88
CA ILE A 95 12.99 11.38 1.30
C ILE A 95 12.24 10.59 2.38
N ALA A 96 12.07 9.27 2.20
CA ALA A 96 11.43 8.44 3.20
C ALA A 96 12.14 8.53 4.56
N ALA A 97 13.46 8.46 4.55
CA ALA A 97 14.27 8.63 5.75
C ALA A 97 14.09 10.03 6.37
N SER A 98 14.10 11.08 5.54
CA SER A 98 13.97 12.48 6.00
C SER A 98 12.65 12.75 6.72
N ILE A 99 11.53 12.15 6.25
CA ILE A 99 10.21 12.27 6.88
C ILE A 99 9.93 11.22 7.96
N GLY A 100 10.84 10.28 8.17
CA GLY A 100 10.73 9.22 9.19
C GLY A 100 9.80 8.08 8.81
N ALA A 101 9.51 7.88 7.51
CA ALA A 101 8.75 6.73 7.02
C ALA A 101 9.51 5.42 7.28
N LYS A 102 8.77 4.34 7.47
CA LYS A 102 9.33 3.00 7.72
C LYS A 102 9.51 2.19 6.44
N SER A 103 8.68 2.47 5.45
CA SER A 103 8.71 1.80 4.16
C SER A 103 8.52 2.78 3.01
N VAL A 104 8.97 2.34 1.83
CA VAL A 104 8.63 2.96 0.54
C VAL A 104 7.86 1.94 -0.27
N VAL A 105 6.62 2.26 -0.63
CA VAL A 105 5.83 1.42 -1.52
C VAL A 105 6.42 1.54 -2.93
N ALA A 106 6.82 0.40 -3.49
CA ALA A 106 7.47 0.32 -4.79
C ALA A 106 6.59 -0.39 -5.81
N ILE A 107 6.22 0.34 -6.85
CA ILE A 107 5.66 -0.21 -8.08
C ILE A 107 6.75 -0.26 -9.15
N THR A 108 6.56 -1.02 -10.21
CA THR A 108 7.58 -1.05 -11.26
C THR A 108 7.59 0.21 -12.12
N GLY A 109 6.46 0.88 -12.28
CA GLY A 109 6.24 1.85 -13.35
C GLY A 109 5.82 1.17 -14.65
N GLY A 110 5.40 1.97 -15.62
CA GLY A 110 5.11 1.50 -16.98
C GLY A 110 6.37 1.31 -17.83
N PHE A 111 6.22 0.75 -19.02
CA PHE A 111 7.30 0.63 -20.02
C PHE A 111 6.81 0.98 -21.42
N ASP A 112 7.73 1.38 -22.31
CA ASP A 112 7.42 1.58 -23.72
C ASP A 112 7.58 0.25 -24.48
N ALA A 113 6.46 -0.26 -25.00
CA ALA A 113 6.44 -1.51 -25.77
C ALA A 113 7.15 -1.42 -27.13
N ASN A 114 7.51 -0.21 -27.60
CA ASN A 114 8.35 -0.02 -28.78
C ASN A 114 9.84 -0.15 -28.48
N GLU A 115 10.24 0.04 -27.21
CA GLU A 115 11.64 0.01 -26.78
C GLU A 115 12.02 -1.29 -26.07
N THR A 116 11.06 -1.95 -25.37
CA THR A 116 11.33 -3.16 -24.60
C THR A 116 10.14 -4.11 -24.58
N THR A 117 10.39 -5.37 -24.19
CA THR A 117 9.33 -6.37 -23.97
C THR A 117 8.89 -6.38 -22.52
N LEU A 118 7.70 -6.93 -22.25
CA LEU A 118 7.21 -7.13 -20.88
C LEU A 118 8.19 -7.97 -20.03
N GLU A 119 8.77 -9.02 -20.63
CA GLU A 119 9.74 -9.89 -19.96
C GLU A 119 11.01 -9.12 -19.58
N GLN A 120 11.55 -8.32 -20.51
CA GLN A 120 12.71 -7.49 -20.24
C GLN A 120 12.41 -6.41 -19.19
N ALA A 121 11.24 -5.79 -19.23
CA ALA A 121 10.83 -4.81 -18.23
C ALA A 121 10.72 -5.43 -16.82
N ARG A 122 10.27 -6.68 -16.72
CA ARG A 122 10.27 -7.45 -15.45
C ARG A 122 11.69 -7.71 -14.95
N SER A 123 12.60 -8.14 -15.83
CA SER A 123 14.02 -8.34 -15.50
C SER A 123 14.65 -7.03 -14.99
N ASN A 124 14.44 -5.93 -15.72
CA ASN A 124 14.96 -4.62 -15.34
C ASN A 124 14.43 -4.15 -13.98
N ALA A 125 13.15 -4.38 -13.70
CA ALA A 125 12.55 -4.04 -12.40
C ALA A 125 13.17 -4.86 -11.26
N MET A 126 13.44 -6.15 -11.47
CA MET A 126 14.09 -7.01 -10.48
C MET A 126 15.55 -6.60 -10.25
N GLU A 127 16.30 -6.30 -11.32
CA GLU A 127 17.68 -5.80 -11.22
C GLU A 127 17.73 -4.46 -10.46
N MET A 128 16.79 -3.56 -10.74
CA MET A 128 16.69 -2.28 -10.03
C MET A 128 16.36 -2.47 -8.55
N LEU A 129 15.43 -3.37 -8.24
CA LEU A 129 15.08 -3.70 -6.87
C LEU A 129 16.31 -4.22 -6.12
N ALA A 130 17.05 -5.18 -6.70
CA ALA A 130 18.28 -5.71 -6.12
C ALA A 130 19.34 -4.62 -5.87
N ALA A 131 19.51 -3.69 -6.83
CA ALA A 131 20.46 -2.59 -6.71
C ALA A 131 20.08 -1.58 -5.61
N LEU A 132 18.80 -1.42 -5.30
CA LEU A 132 18.32 -0.50 -4.27
C LEU A 132 18.40 -1.09 -2.85
N LEU A 133 18.46 -2.41 -2.66
CA LEU A 133 18.47 -3.04 -1.34
C LEU A 133 19.63 -2.58 -0.42
N PRO A 134 20.89 -2.47 -0.88
CA PRO A 134 21.96 -1.95 -0.05
C PRO A 134 21.73 -0.50 0.40
N ILE A 135 21.11 0.31 -0.46
CA ILE A 135 20.77 1.71 -0.16
C ILE A 135 19.64 1.76 0.87
N ALA A 136 18.58 0.98 0.67
CA ALA A 136 17.47 0.85 1.63
C ALA A 136 17.97 0.41 3.02
N SER A 137 18.89 -0.56 3.06
CA SER A 137 19.54 -1.00 4.28
C SER A 137 20.30 0.13 4.99
N SER A 138 21.04 0.97 4.25
CA SER A 138 21.79 2.08 4.84
C SER A 138 20.90 3.14 5.48
N TYR A 139 19.67 3.31 5.00
CA TYR A 139 18.64 4.20 5.56
C TYR A 139 17.73 3.50 6.59
N ASN A 140 17.87 2.19 6.78
CA ASN A 140 16.94 1.36 7.58
C ASN A 140 15.48 1.52 7.13
N ILE A 141 15.26 1.52 5.81
CA ILE A 141 13.96 1.60 5.15
C ILE A 141 13.66 0.25 4.50
N THR A 142 12.40 -0.17 4.52
CA THR A 142 11.95 -1.37 3.80
C THR A 142 11.34 -0.96 2.47
N ILE A 143 11.78 -1.55 1.36
CA ILE A 143 11.12 -1.43 0.06
C ILE A 143 9.98 -2.44 0.04
N ALA A 144 8.75 -1.97 -0.07
CA ALA A 144 7.54 -2.79 -0.12
C ALA A 144 7.06 -2.92 -1.57
N LEU A 145 7.39 -4.04 -2.22
CA LEU A 145 6.98 -4.30 -3.61
C LEU A 145 5.47 -4.49 -3.69
N GLU A 146 4.80 -3.66 -4.49
CA GLU A 146 3.37 -3.69 -4.70
C GLU A 146 3.03 -4.21 -6.11
N PRO A 147 2.43 -5.41 -6.24
CA PRO A 147 1.81 -5.81 -7.48
C PRO A 147 0.54 -4.98 -7.73
N LEU A 148 0.34 -4.50 -8.95
CA LEU A 148 -0.88 -3.78 -9.31
C LEU A 148 -1.84 -4.65 -10.12
N HIS A 149 -3.13 -4.24 -10.18
CA HIS A 149 -4.15 -4.96 -10.94
C HIS A 149 -3.73 -5.12 -12.42
N PRO A 150 -3.95 -6.29 -13.05
CA PRO A 150 -3.49 -6.56 -14.42
C PRO A 150 -4.07 -5.61 -15.47
N MET A 151 -5.20 -4.95 -15.20
CA MET A 151 -5.75 -3.92 -16.11
C MET A 151 -4.83 -2.71 -16.31
N VAL A 152 -3.85 -2.50 -15.42
CA VAL A 152 -2.86 -1.42 -15.54
C VAL A 152 -1.46 -1.96 -15.87
N CYS A 153 -1.37 -3.24 -16.28
CA CYS A 153 -0.12 -3.87 -16.71
C CYS A 153 0.46 -3.13 -17.92
N GLY A 154 1.76 -2.83 -17.84
CA GLY A 154 2.44 -2.02 -18.86
C GLY A 154 2.26 -0.52 -18.72
N LEU A 155 1.17 -0.04 -18.13
CA LEU A 155 0.94 1.40 -17.91
C LEU A 155 1.54 1.89 -16.59
N ARG A 156 1.41 1.08 -15.53
CA ARG A 156 1.83 1.46 -14.18
C ARG A 156 2.66 0.41 -13.47
N SER A 157 2.51 -0.85 -13.84
CA SER A 157 3.30 -1.95 -13.30
C SER A 157 3.44 -3.06 -14.34
N VAL A 158 4.54 -3.79 -14.27
CA VAL A 158 4.76 -5.03 -15.02
C VAL A 158 4.63 -6.26 -14.11
N ILE A 159 4.41 -6.05 -12.81
CA ILE A 159 4.11 -7.07 -11.80
C ILE A 159 2.62 -6.94 -11.45
N SER A 160 1.86 -8.01 -11.71
CA SER A 160 0.39 -7.92 -11.68
C SER A 160 -0.27 -8.92 -10.71
N SER A 161 0.52 -9.66 -9.94
CA SER A 161 -0.03 -10.65 -9.00
C SER A 161 0.84 -10.81 -7.76
N LEU A 162 0.24 -11.21 -6.65
CA LEU A 162 0.98 -11.58 -5.45
C LEU A 162 1.90 -12.79 -5.70
N ARG A 163 1.48 -13.69 -6.62
CA ARG A 163 2.31 -14.82 -7.07
C ARG A 163 3.62 -14.34 -7.70
N GLU A 164 3.57 -13.32 -8.59
CA GLU A 164 4.77 -12.75 -9.23
C GLU A 164 5.64 -12.03 -8.19
N ALA A 165 5.06 -11.22 -7.30
CA ALA A 165 5.80 -10.56 -6.23
C ALA A 165 6.52 -11.58 -5.32
N ASN A 166 5.84 -12.65 -4.91
CA ASN A 166 6.45 -13.73 -4.14
C ASN A 166 7.62 -14.37 -4.89
N ALA A 167 7.46 -14.63 -6.20
CA ALA A 167 8.51 -15.27 -7.01
C ALA A 167 9.74 -14.38 -7.17
N ILE A 168 9.56 -13.06 -7.21
CA ILE A 168 10.67 -12.09 -7.23
C ILE A 168 11.40 -12.11 -5.89
N LEU A 169 10.69 -12.02 -4.78
CA LEU A 169 11.31 -12.03 -3.45
C LEU A 169 12.04 -13.36 -3.14
N ASP A 170 11.58 -14.47 -3.71
CA ASP A 170 12.26 -15.78 -3.56
C ASP A 170 13.62 -15.83 -4.30
N GLN A 171 13.86 -14.95 -5.27
CA GLN A 171 15.11 -14.87 -6.05
C GLN A 171 16.11 -13.86 -5.47
N LEU A 172 15.66 -13.01 -4.55
CA LEU A 172 16.52 -12.03 -3.90
C LEU A 172 17.12 -12.62 -2.62
N ASP A 173 18.29 -12.13 -2.24
CA ASP A 173 18.87 -12.50 -0.96
C ASP A 173 17.96 -12.08 0.18
N PRO A 174 17.70 -12.96 1.17
CA PRO A 174 16.87 -12.63 2.31
C PRO A 174 17.42 -11.42 3.08
N THR A 175 16.60 -10.39 3.21
CA THR A 175 16.92 -9.19 3.97
C THR A 175 15.65 -8.60 4.57
N ASP A 176 15.77 -7.91 5.70
CA ASP A 176 14.66 -7.22 6.36
C ASP A 176 14.27 -5.90 5.65
N HIS A 177 15.01 -5.53 4.57
CA HIS A 177 14.78 -4.28 3.84
C HIS A 177 13.96 -4.47 2.55
N ILE A 178 13.37 -5.65 2.35
CA ILE A 178 12.41 -5.91 1.29
C ILE A 178 11.19 -6.65 1.82
N GLY A 179 10.01 -6.27 1.34
CA GLY A 179 8.77 -6.95 1.64
C GLY A 179 7.73 -6.72 0.55
N ILE A 180 6.50 -7.04 0.86
CA ILE A 180 5.34 -6.91 -0.04
C ILE A 180 4.37 -5.89 0.55
N ALA A 181 3.96 -4.91 -0.25
CA ALA A 181 2.74 -4.17 -0.02
C ALA A 181 1.59 -4.95 -0.67
N LEU A 182 0.75 -5.56 0.16
CA LEU A 182 -0.42 -6.28 -0.31
C LEU A 182 -1.60 -5.32 -0.38
N ASP A 183 -1.99 -4.93 -1.59
CA ASP A 183 -3.20 -4.14 -1.82
C ASP A 183 -4.37 -5.06 -2.19
N SER A 184 -5.40 -5.10 -1.34
CA SER A 184 -6.62 -5.87 -1.58
C SER A 184 -7.24 -5.55 -2.94
N TYR A 185 -7.24 -4.27 -3.34
CA TYR A 185 -7.78 -3.80 -4.62
C TYR A 185 -7.02 -4.34 -5.83
N ALA A 186 -5.73 -4.56 -5.68
CA ALA A 186 -4.88 -5.02 -6.76
C ALA A 186 -4.94 -6.54 -6.97
N VAL A 187 -5.13 -7.33 -5.91
CA VAL A 187 -4.93 -8.79 -5.94
C VAL A 187 -6.19 -9.63 -5.69
N TRP A 188 -7.36 -9.04 -5.34
CA TRP A 188 -8.57 -9.77 -4.96
C TRP A 188 -9.03 -10.81 -6.00
N TRP A 189 -8.73 -10.61 -7.26
CA TRP A 189 -9.10 -11.46 -8.39
C TRP A 189 -8.24 -12.74 -8.53
N GLU A 190 -7.10 -12.84 -7.82
CA GLU A 190 -6.19 -13.99 -7.97
C GLU A 190 -6.85 -15.29 -7.50
N PRO A 191 -6.92 -16.36 -8.35
CA PRO A 191 -7.62 -17.60 -7.99
C PRO A 191 -7.03 -18.33 -6.77
N ASP A 192 -5.73 -18.19 -6.52
CA ASP A 192 -5.01 -18.82 -5.42
C ASP A 192 -4.52 -17.83 -4.36
N LEU A 193 -5.14 -16.66 -4.27
CA LEU A 193 -4.74 -15.53 -3.40
C LEU A 193 -4.42 -15.98 -1.97
N MET A 194 -5.27 -16.78 -1.34
CA MET A 194 -5.06 -17.23 0.04
C MET A 194 -3.79 -18.08 0.20
N ALA A 195 -3.45 -18.90 -0.81
CA ALA A 195 -2.19 -19.65 -0.82
C ALA A 195 -1.00 -18.71 -1.01
N GLN A 196 -1.13 -17.68 -1.83
CA GLN A 196 -0.06 -16.70 -2.05
C GLN A 196 0.14 -15.79 -0.82
N ILE A 197 -0.90 -15.43 -0.09
CA ILE A 197 -0.79 -14.74 1.21
C ILE A 197 -0.03 -15.61 2.21
N THR A 198 -0.39 -16.88 2.32
CA THR A 198 0.33 -17.83 3.19
C THR A 198 1.81 -17.97 2.79
N ARG A 199 2.11 -18.01 1.49
CA ARG A 199 3.49 -18.06 0.96
C ARG A 199 4.27 -16.78 1.27
N ALA A 200 3.63 -15.63 1.15
CA ALA A 200 4.24 -14.34 1.50
C ALA A 200 4.65 -14.31 2.97
N GLY A 201 3.79 -14.81 3.86
CA GLY A 201 4.13 -14.94 5.27
C GLY A 201 4.52 -13.60 5.90
N SER A 202 5.62 -13.59 6.64
CA SER A 202 6.16 -12.39 7.30
C SER A 202 6.73 -11.34 6.33
N ARG A 203 6.78 -11.63 5.03
CA ARG A 203 7.21 -10.65 4.01
C ARG A 203 6.15 -9.59 3.70
N ILE A 204 4.90 -9.75 4.16
CA ILE A 204 3.89 -8.70 4.06
C ILE A 204 4.26 -7.61 5.08
N VAL A 205 4.61 -6.42 4.60
CA VAL A 205 5.04 -5.28 5.43
C VAL A 205 4.06 -4.11 5.38
N ASN A 206 3.29 -3.97 4.30
CA ASN A 206 2.18 -3.04 4.17
C ASN A 206 0.92 -3.80 3.74
N TYR A 207 -0.24 -3.41 4.27
CA TYR A 207 -1.53 -3.99 3.89
C TYR A 207 -2.53 -2.89 3.54
N HIS A 208 -2.71 -2.67 2.23
CA HIS A 208 -3.61 -1.66 1.70
C HIS A 208 -5.01 -2.22 1.48
N VAL A 209 -6.00 -1.42 1.85
CA VAL A 209 -7.41 -1.82 1.79
C VAL A 209 -8.22 -0.76 1.05
N ALA A 210 -8.89 -1.19 0.00
CA ALA A 210 -9.96 -0.52 -0.70
C ALA A 210 -10.91 -1.57 -1.26
N ASP A 211 -12.10 -1.17 -1.72
CA ASP A 211 -13.06 -2.10 -2.28
C ASP A 211 -13.20 -1.91 -3.80
N TRP A 212 -13.56 -2.99 -4.50
CA TRP A 212 -13.81 -3.00 -5.93
C TRP A 212 -15.31 -2.85 -6.18
N LEU A 213 -15.72 -1.73 -6.77
CA LEU A 213 -17.11 -1.50 -7.14
C LEU A 213 -17.53 -2.44 -8.27
N ALA A 214 -18.70 -3.10 -8.13
CA ALA A 214 -19.22 -4.02 -9.16
C ALA A 214 -19.40 -3.33 -10.53
N GLU A 215 -19.73 -2.05 -10.53
CA GLU A 215 -19.88 -1.20 -11.71
C GLU A 215 -18.78 -0.12 -11.72
N THR A 216 -17.51 -0.54 -11.63
CA THR A 216 -16.41 0.42 -11.70
C THR A 216 -16.34 1.11 -13.06
N ARG A 217 -16.14 2.42 -13.03
CA ARG A 217 -16.00 3.29 -14.22
C ARG A 217 -14.55 3.53 -14.61
N ASP A 218 -13.65 3.38 -13.66
CA ASP A 218 -12.21 3.55 -13.85
C ASP A 218 -11.44 2.66 -12.88
N VAL A 219 -10.55 1.82 -13.41
CA VAL A 219 -9.77 0.86 -12.60
C VAL A 219 -8.79 1.50 -11.63
N ARG A 220 -8.51 2.79 -11.74
CA ARG A 220 -7.62 3.52 -10.85
C ARG A 220 -8.36 4.47 -9.94
N LEU A 221 -9.32 5.22 -10.49
CA LEU A 221 -9.91 6.40 -9.85
C LEU A 221 -11.35 6.18 -9.37
N ASP A 222 -11.83 4.94 -9.35
CA ASP A 222 -13.18 4.61 -8.88
C ASP A 222 -13.15 3.49 -7.83
N ARG A 223 -12.20 3.58 -6.88
CA ARG A 223 -12.16 2.66 -5.74
C ARG A 223 -13.29 2.96 -4.76
N GLY A 224 -13.89 1.90 -4.21
CA GLY A 224 -14.87 1.99 -3.13
C GLY A 224 -14.22 2.08 -1.75
N MET A 225 -14.92 2.69 -0.80
CA MET A 225 -14.64 2.53 0.63
C MET A 225 -14.86 1.05 1.01
N PRO A 226 -14.10 0.48 1.94
CA PRO A 226 -14.36 -0.87 2.44
C PRO A 226 -15.83 -1.10 2.78
N GLY A 227 -16.44 -2.09 2.13
CA GLY A 227 -17.86 -2.42 2.22
C GLY A 227 -18.76 -1.81 1.14
N ASP A 228 -18.23 -1.02 0.21
CA ASP A 228 -18.99 -0.50 -0.94
C ASP A 228 -19.00 -1.49 -2.14
N GLY A 229 -18.11 -2.46 -2.14
CA GLY A 229 -17.87 -3.32 -3.30
C GLY A 229 -18.02 -4.81 -3.04
N ILE A 230 -17.23 -5.59 -3.76
CA ILE A 230 -17.39 -7.05 -3.85
C ILE A 230 -16.23 -7.84 -3.23
N ILE A 231 -15.19 -7.17 -2.72
CA ILE A 231 -14.03 -7.87 -2.14
C ILE A 231 -14.41 -8.42 -0.75
N ALA A 232 -14.07 -9.68 -0.49
CA ALA A 232 -14.24 -10.30 0.81
C ALA A 232 -13.16 -9.81 1.81
N LEU A 233 -13.13 -8.51 2.10
CA LEU A 233 -12.09 -7.84 2.89
C LEU A 233 -11.86 -8.47 4.27
N PRO A 234 -12.90 -8.86 5.06
CA PRO A 234 -12.67 -9.53 6.33
C PRO A 234 -11.91 -10.86 6.19
N ALA A 235 -12.18 -11.63 5.14
CA ALA A 235 -11.47 -12.89 4.89
C ALA A 235 -10.02 -12.66 4.46
N LEU A 236 -9.76 -11.61 3.67
CA LEU A 236 -8.40 -11.21 3.29
C LEU A 236 -7.60 -10.76 4.51
N ARG A 237 -8.19 -9.92 5.35
CA ARG A 237 -7.55 -9.47 6.58
C ARG A 237 -7.22 -10.64 7.50
N ASP A 238 -8.15 -11.57 7.72
CA ASP A 238 -7.91 -12.78 8.54
C ASP A 238 -6.72 -13.58 7.99
N ALA A 239 -6.66 -13.76 6.67
CA ALA A 239 -5.53 -14.44 6.03
C ALA A 239 -4.21 -13.70 6.26
N VAL A 240 -4.18 -12.37 6.10
CA VAL A 240 -3.00 -11.54 6.34
C VAL A 240 -2.58 -11.58 7.81
N GLU A 241 -3.50 -11.43 8.77
CA GLU A 241 -3.20 -11.50 10.21
C GLU A 241 -2.73 -12.90 10.63
N THR A 242 -3.21 -13.95 9.97
CA THR A 242 -2.77 -15.34 10.22
C THR A 242 -1.30 -15.56 9.85
N THR A 243 -0.73 -14.79 8.93
CA THR A 243 0.72 -14.83 8.64
C THR A 243 1.60 -14.28 9.77
N GLY A 244 0.99 -13.64 10.76
CA GLY A 244 1.68 -12.94 11.85
C GLY A 244 1.81 -11.43 11.64
N PHE A 245 1.24 -10.88 10.56
CA PHE A 245 1.23 -9.44 10.31
C PHE A 245 0.63 -8.66 11.49
N LYS A 246 1.31 -7.61 11.93
CA LYS A 246 0.94 -6.73 13.07
C LYS A 246 0.91 -5.26 12.68
N GLY A 247 1.23 -4.95 11.43
CA GLY A 247 1.18 -3.58 10.93
C GLY A 247 -0.23 -2.98 10.95
N PRO A 248 -0.37 -1.71 10.64
CA PRO A 248 -1.67 -1.07 10.50
C PRO A 248 -2.40 -1.60 9.25
N VAL A 249 -3.73 -1.47 9.27
CA VAL A 249 -4.55 -1.56 8.07
C VAL A 249 -4.52 -0.19 7.40
N GLU A 250 -4.05 -0.15 6.15
CA GLU A 250 -3.83 1.09 5.40
C GLU A 250 -4.96 1.31 4.41
N ILE A 251 -5.76 2.35 4.64
CA ILE A 251 -6.87 2.69 3.74
C ILE A 251 -6.35 3.53 2.59
N GLU A 252 -6.51 3.02 1.35
CA GLU A 252 -6.00 3.63 0.13
C GLU A 252 -7.08 3.74 -0.95
N ILE A 253 -7.82 4.86 -0.96
CA ILE A 253 -8.99 5.06 -1.82
C ILE A 253 -8.73 6.18 -2.82
N PHE A 254 -8.51 5.81 -4.09
CA PHE A 254 -8.56 6.74 -5.22
C PHE A 254 -10.01 6.75 -5.73
N SER A 255 -10.80 7.79 -5.45
CA SER A 255 -12.24 7.76 -5.66
C SER A 255 -12.80 9.08 -6.22
N ALA A 256 -12.39 9.40 -7.45
CA ALA A 256 -12.72 10.67 -8.10
C ALA A 256 -14.23 10.90 -8.34
N HIS A 257 -15.00 9.83 -8.35
CA HIS A 257 -16.43 9.89 -8.63
C HIS A 257 -17.32 9.74 -7.40
N ASN A 258 -16.73 9.49 -6.22
CA ASN A 258 -17.45 9.23 -4.99
C ASN A 258 -16.76 9.96 -3.81
N TRP A 259 -15.82 9.30 -3.12
CA TRP A 259 -15.28 9.74 -1.83
C TRP A 259 -14.44 11.04 -1.90
N TRP A 260 -13.83 11.36 -3.05
CA TRP A 260 -13.17 12.66 -3.22
C TRP A 260 -14.13 13.84 -3.35
N LEU A 261 -15.44 13.57 -3.51
CA LEU A 261 -16.48 14.60 -3.56
C LEU A 261 -17.12 14.87 -2.18
N GLU A 262 -16.80 14.02 -1.20
CA GLU A 262 -17.34 14.13 0.15
C GLU A 262 -16.48 15.05 1.04
N ASP A 263 -17.06 15.50 2.14
CA ASP A 263 -16.32 16.26 3.17
C ASP A 263 -15.21 15.36 3.78
N PRO A 264 -13.97 15.85 3.94
CA PRO A 264 -12.86 15.06 4.46
C PRO A 264 -13.09 14.52 5.88
N GLN A 265 -13.82 15.26 6.73
CA GLN A 265 -14.20 14.75 8.05
C GLN A 265 -15.16 13.58 7.94
N HIS A 266 -16.16 13.68 7.06
CA HIS A 266 -17.11 12.60 6.80
C HIS A 266 -16.41 11.34 6.29
N LEU A 267 -15.45 11.50 5.38
CA LEU A 267 -14.65 10.39 4.86
C LEU A 267 -13.90 9.65 5.98
N VAL A 268 -13.20 10.38 6.85
CA VAL A 268 -12.48 9.78 7.98
C VAL A 268 -13.43 9.11 8.98
N ASP A 269 -14.56 9.75 9.29
CA ASP A 269 -15.59 9.18 10.18
C ASP A 269 -16.13 7.85 9.63
N GLU A 270 -16.41 7.76 8.32
CA GLU A 270 -16.88 6.52 7.69
C GLU A 270 -15.80 5.42 7.70
N ILE A 271 -14.53 5.75 7.45
CA ILE A 271 -13.43 4.79 7.60
C ILE A 271 -13.44 4.19 9.02
N LEU A 272 -13.43 5.04 10.03
CA LEU A 272 -13.37 4.59 11.43
C LEU A 272 -14.62 3.80 11.85
N LYS A 273 -15.79 4.17 11.38
CA LYS A 273 -17.06 3.49 11.63
C LYS A 273 -17.12 2.10 10.98
N ARG A 274 -16.52 1.93 9.80
CA ARG A 274 -16.49 0.67 9.06
C ARG A 274 -15.40 -0.29 9.53
N ALA A 275 -14.37 0.21 10.21
CA ALA A 275 -13.34 -0.62 10.83
C ALA A 275 -13.99 -1.69 11.75
N ASN A 276 -13.45 -2.91 11.71
CA ASN A 276 -13.99 -4.09 12.42
C ASN A 276 -15.36 -4.64 11.92
N LYS A 277 -15.95 -4.01 10.92
CA LYS A 277 -17.20 -4.49 10.33
C LYS A 277 -17.03 -4.91 8.87
N GLN A 278 -16.25 -4.12 8.12
CA GLN A 278 -16.08 -4.29 6.69
C GLN A 278 -14.66 -4.72 6.30
N PHE A 279 -13.71 -4.62 7.21
CA PHE A 279 -12.32 -5.06 7.03
C PHE A 279 -11.65 -5.41 8.35
#